data_c94b40b2ec3e038a3eddd79b463b1b5f
#
_entry.id   c94b40b2ec3e038a3eddd79b463b1b5f
#
_cell.length_a   1.000
_cell.length_b   1.000
_cell.length_c   1.000
_cell.angle_alpha   90.00
_cell.angle_beta   90.00
_cell.angle_gamma   90.00
#
_symmetry.space_group_name_H-M   'P 1'
#
loop_
_entity.id
_entity.type
_entity.pdbx_description
1 polymer ?
#
loop_
_entity_poly.entity_id
_entity_poly.type
_entity_poly.pdbx_seq_one_letter_code
_entity_poly.pdbx_strand_id
1 'polypeptide(L)'
;MRADSVLARRTALLLRDPARAAETVARLTERGACAAVCQLIDFELPADTRALDASLARLLAGDFDWLVLTSVNTLRALKHRAAALNLRLMIPAGTQVAVVGEATAAALRELGARVDFMPRHDHSARGMLAEWEQLRAGEPASVLMPQADIASATLRDGFAARGWAAHIVIAYRTVPAPGNPHLALQTPVAAPDLPAGSYLLEPEHLPGASGRLDAVFFTSPSTVDNFLARLPAPPAHLALVAIGDSTAARLRARGLEPAATALFPTPDGLINAWEQSLRADLHPPR
;
A
#
# COMPACT_ATOMS: atom_id res chain seq x y z
N MET A 1 -28.61 -7.86 -14.58
CA MET A 1 -28.16 -8.83 -13.55
C MET A 1 -28.06 -10.19 -14.21
N ARG A 2 -26.86 -10.76 -14.39
CA ARG A 2 -26.70 -12.11 -14.97
C ARG A 2 -27.00 -13.11 -13.85
N ALA A 3 -28.14 -13.79 -13.93
CA ALA A 3 -28.61 -14.77 -12.94
C ALA A 3 -27.73 -16.04 -12.83
N ASP A 4 -26.76 -16.22 -13.71
CA ASP A 4 -25.90 -17.43 -13.81
C ASP A 4 -24.45 -17.20 -13.33
N SER A 5 -24.17 -16.10 -12.63
CA SER A 5 -22.81 -15.87 -12.11
C SER A 5 -22.56 -16.75 -10.89
N VAL A 6 -21.46 -17.53 -10.90
CA VAL A 6 -21.03 -18.32 -9.73
C VAL A 6 -20.70 -17.44 -8.52
N LEU A 7 -20.53 -16.12 -8.74
CA LEU A 7 -20.29 -15.13 -7.71
C LEU A 7 -21.59 -14.54 -7.11
N ALA A 8 -22.78 -14.89 -7.66
CA ALA A 8 -24.04 -14.33 -7.21
C ALA A 8 -24.28 -14.58 -5.71
N ARG A 9 -24.61 -13.51 -4.98
CA ARG A 9 -24.84 -13.51 -3.52
C ARG A 9 -23.62 -13.84 -2.65
N ARG A 10 -22.42 -13.95 -3.22
CA ARG A 10 -21.18 -14.17 -2.47
C ARG A 10 -20.59 -12.85 -2.03
N THR A 11 -19.87 -12.85 -0.91
CA THR A 11 -19.25 -11.67 -0.33
C THR A 11 -17.74 -11.84 -0.26
N ALA A 12 -17.01 -10.94 -0.94
CA ALA A 12 -15.56 -10.84 -0.84
C ALA A 12 -15.13 -9.78 0.19
N LEU A 13 -14.17 -10.12 1.04
CA LEU A 13 -13.53 -9.19 1.95
C LEU A 13 -12.38 -8.46 1.22
N LEU A 14 -12.42 -7.14 1.22
CA LEU A 14 -11.40 -6.25 0.66
C LEU A 14 -10.64 -5.56 1.79
N LEU A 15 -9.35 -5.87 1.94
CA LEU A 15 -8.50 -5.40 3.05
C LEU A 15 -7.79 -4.09 2.71
N ARG A 16 -8.56 -3.03 2.48
CA ARG A 16 -8.00 -1.74 2.08
C ARG A 16 -8.94 -0.57 2.40
N ASP A 17 -8.39 0.62 2.30
CA ASP A 17 -9.14 1.87 2.41
C ASP A 17 -10.39 1.88 1.50
N PRO A 18 -11.56 2.34 1.99
CA PRO A 18 -12.81 2.32 1.23
C PRO A 18 -12.76 3.05 -0.12
N ALA A 19 -12.10 4.21 -0.18
CA ALA A 19 -11.99 4.96 -1.43
C ALA A 19 -11.15 4.19 -2.48
N ARG A 20 -10.11 3.47 -2.02
CA ARG A 20 -9.30 2.61 -2.88
C ARG A 20 -9.96 1.29 -3.23
N ALA A 21 -10.96 0.85 -2.46
CA ALA A 21 -11.74 -0.35 -2.74
C ALA A 21 -12.81 -0.12 -3.80
N ALA A 22 -13.23 1.12 -4.04
CA ALA A 22 -14.39 1.49 -4.82
C ALA A 22 -14.46 0.82 -6.20
N GLU A 23 -13.35 0.80 -6.94
CA GLU A 23 -13.29 0.12 -8.24
C GLU A 23 -13.54 -1.40 -8.11
N THR A 24 -12.90 -2.06 -7.14
CA THR A 24 -13.08 -3.50 -6.92
C THR A 24 -14.51 -3.82 -6.49
N VAL A 25 -15.10 -2.97 -5.65
CA VAL A 25 -16.51 -3.07 -5.24
C VAL A 25 -17.44 -2.98 -6.44
N ALA A 26 -17.24 -1.98 -7.32
CA ALA A 26 -18.04 -1.82 -8.54
C ALA A 26 -17.96 -3.07 -9.43
N ARG A 27 -16.75 -3.59 -9.67
CA ARG A 27 -16.52 -4.80 -10.48
C ARG A 27 -17.17 -6.05 -9.89
N LEU A 28 -17.12 -6.22 -8.57
CA LEU A 28 -17.82 -7.31 -7.87
C LEU A 28 -19.34 -7.20 -8.05
N THR A 29 -19.88 -6.01 -7.88
CA THR A 29 -21.32 -5.73 -8.03
C THR A 29 -21.78 -6.01 -9.46
N GLU A 30 -21.03 -5.62 -10.48
CA GLU A 30 -21.33 -5.93 -11.89
C GLU A 30 -21.44 -7.43 -12.15
N ARG A 31 -20.75 -8.27 -11.34
CA ARG A 31 -20.79 -9.73 -11.41
C ARG A 31 -21.76 -10.40 -10.42
N GLY A 32 -22.55 -9.58 -9.70
CA GLY A 32 -23.57 -10.03 -8.77
C GLY A 32 -23.05 -10.42 -7.38
N ALA A 33 -21.78 -10.11 -7.07
CA ALA A 33 -21.19 -10.30 -5.76
C ALA A 33 -21.29 -9.03 -4.90
N CYS A 34 -21.15 -9.18 -3.59
CA CYS A 34 -21.03 -8.10 -2.62
C CYS A 34 -19.59 -7.97 -2.12
N ALA A 35 -19.29 -6.83 -1.52
CA ALA A 35 -18.01 -6.60 -0.86
C ALA A 35 -18.21 -6.21 0.61
N ALA A 36 -17.42 -6.81 1.50
CA ALA A 36 -17.13 -6.28 2.82
C ALA A 36 -15.80 -5.54 2.74
N VAL A 37 -15.77 -4.26 3.03
CA VAL A 37 -14.53 -3.45 2.98
C VAL A 37 -14.04 -3.23 4.40
N CYS A 38 -12.83 -3.71 4.70
CA CYS A 38 -12.22 -3.65 6.02
C CYS A 38 -10.80 -3.09 5.91
N GLN A 39 -10.60 -1.88 6.39
CA GLN A 39 -9.28 -1.29 6.47
C GLN A 39 -8.55 -1.82 7.72
N LEU A 40 -7.46 -2.56 7.55
CA LEU A 40 -6.73 -3.15 8.67
C LEU A 40 -5.62 -2.29 9.23
N ILE A 41 -5.13 -1.32 8.46
CA ILE A 41 -4.02 -0.44 8.84
C ILE A 41 -4.36 1.01 8.53
N ASP A 42 -3.82 1.88 9.38
CA ASP A 42 -3.83 3.33 9.19
C ASP A 42 -2.41 3.89 9.15
N PHE A 43 -2.32 5.15 8.77
CA PHE A 43 -1.06 5.87 8.66
C PHE A 43 -1.14 7.14 9.52
N GLU A 44 -0.18 7.26 10.44
CA GLU A 44 -0.10 8.36 11.41
C GLU A 44 1.23 9.08 11.30
N LEU A 45 1.23 10.36 11.65
CA LEU A 45 2.48 11.06 11.96
C LEU A 45 3.14 10.44 13.20
N PRO A 46 4.47 10.49 13.33
CA PRO A 46 5.12 10.20 14.60
C PRO A 46 4.57 11.11 15.71
N ALA A 47 4.40 10.59 16.93
CA ALA A 47 3.99 11.41 18.07
C ALA A 47 5.01 12.55 18.37
N ASP A 48 6.29 12.28 18.13
CA ASP A 48 7.36 13.27 18.14
C ASP A 48 7.80 13.58 16.71
N THR A 49 7.47 14.76 16.23
CA THR A 49 7.79 15.21 14.87
C THR A 49 9.08 16.01 14.77
N ARG A 50 9.80 16.28 15.88
CA ARG A 50 10.99 17.17 15.88
C ARG A 50 12.06 16.76 14.87
N ALA A 51 12.35 15.45 14.75
CA ALA A 51 13.33 14.96 13.78
C ALA A 51 12.86 15.16 12.34
N LEU A 52 11.57 14.94 12.06
CA LEU A 52 10.96 15.17 10.75
C LEU A 52 10.94 16.65 10.40
N ASP A 53 10.58 17.51 11.35
CA ASP A 53 10.56 18.97 11.18
C ASP A 53 11.96 19.53 10.90
N ALA A 54 12.97 19.06 11.64
CA ALA A 54 14.36 19.42 11.41
C ALA A 54 14.85 18.99 10.01
N SER A 55 14.48 17.78 9.60
CA SER A 55 14.82 17.26 8.26
C SER A 55 14.10 18.02 7.16
N LEU A 56 12.85 18.43 7.38
CA LEU A 56 12.09 19.27 6.45
C LEU A 56 12.74 20.67 6.33
N ALA A 57 13.15 21.30 7.43
CA ALA A 57 13.83 22.58 7.41
C ALA A 57 15.14 22.52 6.61
N ARG A 58 15.94 21.47 6.81
CA ARG A 58 17.16 21.22 6.05
C ARG A 58 16.89 20.97 4.57
N LEU A 59 15.83 20.23 4.24
CA LEU A 59 15.41 20.04 2.84
C LEU A 59 15.10 21.38 2.18
N LEU A 60 14.31 22.23 2.86
CA LEU A 60 13.92 23.52 2.32
C LEU A 60 15.10 24.51 2.21
N ALA A 61 16.15 24.32 3.02
CA ALA A 61 17.41 25.06 2.94
C ALA A 61 18.32 24.56 1.78
N GLY A 62 18.02 23.41 1.17
CA GLY A 62 18.83 22.85 0.09
C GLY A 62 20.04 22.03 0.57
N ASP A 63 20.02 21.52 1.81
CA ASP A 63 21.14 20.77 2.41
C ASP A 63 21.33 19.37 1.83
N PHE A 64 20.43 18.91 0.93
CA PHE A 64 20.45 17.58 0.36
C PHE A 64 20.55 17.62 -1.15
N ASP A 65 21.43 16.78 -1.70
CA ASP A 65 21.55 16.58 -3.14
C ASP A 65 20.35 15.80 -3.70
N TRP A 66 19.83 14.86 -2.89
CA TRP A 66 18.71 14.00 -3.27
C TRP A 66 17.63 13.91 -2.20
N LEU A 67 16.37 13.92 -2.64
CA LEU A 67 15.21 13.49 -1.87
C LEU A 67 14.70 12.17 -2.44
N VAL A 68 14.68 11.11 -1.61
CA VAL A 68 14.19 9.79 -2.02
C VAL A 68 12.86 9.47 -1.35
N LEU A 69 11.82 9.26 -2.16
CA LEU A 69 10.47 8.98 -1.69
C LEU A 69 10.00 7.59 -2.18
N THR A 70 9.74 6.69 -1.24
CA THR A 70 9.29 5.32 -1.54
C THR A 70 7.77 5.18 -1.46
N SER A 71 7.05 6.20 -0.99
CA SER A 71 5.60 6.14 -0.76
C SER A 71 4.94 7.51 -0.87
N VAL A 72 3.72 7.55 -1.37
CA VAL A 72 2.85 8.74 -1.34
C VAL A 72 2.62 9.23 0.09
N ASN A 73 2.56 8.31 1.08
CA ASN A 73 2.35 8.70 2.48
C ASN A 73 3.54 9.50 3.03
N THR A 74 4.75 9.25 2.55
CA THR A 74 5.92 10.09 2.89
C THR A 74 5.72 11.53 2.44
N LEU A 75 5.26 11.72 1.19
CA LEU A 75 4.98 13.06 0.67
C LEU A 75 3.84 13.74 1.43
N ARG A 76 2.79 12.98 1.81
CA ARG A 76 1.69 13.48 2.65
C ARG A 76 2.19 13.94 4.01
N ALA A 77 3.08 13.16 4.65
CA ALA A 77 3.67 13.55 5.93
C ALA A 77 4.47 14.85 5.82
N LEU A 78 5.31 15.00 4.80
CA LEU A 78 6.06 16.23 4.55
C LEU A 78 5.13 17.43 4.30
N LYS A 79 4.06 17.25 3.50
CA LYS A 79 3.04 18.30 3.27
C LYS A 79 2.35 18.70 4.56
N HIS A 80 1.93 17.71 5.35
CA HIS A 80 1.24 17.94 6.62
C HIS A 80 2.14 18.74 7.58
N ARG A 81 3.42 18.34 7.69
CA ARG A 81 4.36 19.05 8.57
C ARG A 81 4.68 20.45 8.07
N ALA A 82 4.89 20.63 6.77
CA ALA A 82 5.08 21.96 6.20
C ALA A 82 3.89 22.89 6.52
N ALA A 83 2.66 22.43 6.31
CA ALA A 83 1.45 23.18 6.64
C ALA A 83 1.35 23.53 8.14
N ALA A 84 1.63 22.55 9.03
CA ALA A 84 1.60 22.76 10.48
C ALA A 84 2.66 23.79 10.97
N LEU A 85 3.75 23.96 10.22
CA LEU A 85 4.80 24.94 10.47
C LEU A 85 4.58 26.27 9.71
N ASN A 86 3.44 26.44 9.04
CA ASN A 86 3.15 27.57 8.15
C ASN A 86 4.20 27.73 7.02
N LEU A 87 4.77 26.62 6.56
CA LEU A 87 5.72 26.58 5.45
C LEU A 87 5.04 26.00 4.20
N ARG A 88 5.53 26.39 3.03
CA ARG A 88 5.19 25.75 1.77
C ARG A 88 6.21 24.67 1.46
N LEU A 89 5.75 23.43 1.23
CA LEU A 89 6.65 22.37 0.73
C LEU A 89 7.05 22.69 -0.71
N MET A 90 8.26 23.16 -0.89
CA MET A 90 8.90 23.40 -2.18
C MET A 90 10.25 22.70 -2.17
N ILE A 91 10.48 21.84 -3.16
CA ILE A 91 11.77 21.17 -3.29
C ILE A 91 12.73 22.13 -3.98
N PRO A 92 13.89 22.46 -3.38
CA PRO A 92 14.87 23.36 -3.97
C PRO A 92 15.34 22.87 -5.34
N ALA A 93 15.64 23.80 -6.25
CA ALA A 93 16.08 23.47 -7.60
C ALA A 93 17.37 22.62 -7.64
N GLY A 94 18.24 22.78 -6.62
CA GLY A 94 19.46 22.00 -6.46
C GLY A 94 19.24 20.58 -5.95
N THR A 95 18.11 20.28 -5.33
CA THR A 95 17.80 18.94 -4.81
C THR A 95 17.10 18.11 -5.90
N GLN A 96 17.70 17.00 -6.30
CA GLN A 96 17.10 16.02 -7.22
C GLN A 96 16.09 15.12 -6.48
N VAL A 97 15.09 14.59 -7.18
CA VAL A 97 14.04 13.77 -6.60
C VAL A 97 14.01 12.39 -7.24
N ALA A 98 14.15 11.36 -6.40
CA ALA A 98 13.98 9.97 -6.80
C ALA A 98 12.74 9.35 -6.14
N VAL A 99 11.97 8.60 -6.92
CA VAL A 99 10.77 7.89 -6.43
C VAL A 99 10.81 6.42 -6.84
N VAL A 100 10.16 5.57 -6.06
CA VAL A 100 10.09 4.14 -6.39
C VAL A 100 8.98 3.85 -7.40
N GLY A 101 7.85 4.55 -7.33
CA GLY A 101 6.69 4.19 -8.15
C GLY A 101 5.84 5.36 -8.61
N GLU A 102 5.03 5.10 -9.66
CA GLU A 102 4.25 6.11 -10.40
C GLU A 102 3.26 6.88 -9.52
N ALA A 103 2.62 6.23 -8.53
CA ALA A 103 1.70 6.92 -7.63
C ALA A 103 2.38 8.07 -6.85
N THR A 104 3.64 7.86 -6.43
CA THR A 104 4.44 8.89 -5.75
C THR A 104 4.90 9.96 -6.74
N ALA A 105 5.28 9.55 -7.96
CA ALA A 105 5.65 10.46 -9.03
C ALA A 105 4.48 11.39 -9.42
N ALA A 106 3.28 10.84 -9.59
CA ALA A 106 2.08 11.60 -9.90
C ALA A 106 1.78 12.64 -8.81
N ALA A 107 1.80 12.22 -7.54
CA ALA A 107 1.56 13.11 -6.42
C ALA A 107 2.61 14.26 -6.29
N LEU A 108 3.85 14.00 -6.69
CA LEU A 108 4.90 15.04 -6.78
C LEU A 108 4.64 16.03 -7.92
N ARG A 109 4.25 15.54 -9.10
CA ARG A 109 3.91 16.40 -10.25
C ARG A 109 2.73 17.31 -9.96
N GLU A 110 1.73 16.85 -9.20
CA GLU A 110 0.62 17.68 -8.71
C GLU A 110 1.08 18.83 -7.81
N LEU A 111 2.22 18.66 -7.11
CA LEU A 111 2.86 19.74 -6.34
C LEU A 111 3.70 20.68 -7.20
N GLY A 112 3.82 20.42 -8.50
CA GLY A 112 4.73 21.14 -9.39
C GLY A 112 6.20 20.76 -9.20
N ALA A 113 6.48 19.65 -8.51
CA ALA A 113 7.84 19.15 -8.34
C ALA A 113 8.23 18.21 -9.48
N ARG A 114 9.52 18.25 -9.86
CA ARG A 114 10.06 17.33 -10.86
C ARG A 114 10.36 15.97 -10.23
N VAL A 115 10.43 14.94 -11.06
CA VAL A 115 10.95 13.62 -10.72
C VAL A 115 12.16 13.39 -11.62
N ASP A 116 13.34 13.27 -11.02
CA ASP A 116 14.61 13.14 -11.73
C ASP A 116 14.97 11.67 -11.96
N PHE A 117 14.50 10.77 -11.08
CA PHE A 117 14.70 9.33 -11.21
C PHE A 117 13.51 8.51 -10.74
N MET A 118 13.17 7.48 -11.51
CA MET A 118 12.26 6.40 -11.14
C MET A 118 12.72 5.11 -11.83
N PRO A 119 12.78 3.96 -11.14
CA PRO A 119 13.12 2.67 -11.77
C PRO A 119 12.15 2.37 -12.92
N ARG A 120 12.66 1.79 -14.01
CA ARG A 120 11.86 1.51 -15.22
C ARG A 120 11.26 0.11 -15.22
N HIS A 121 11.95 -0.84 -14.59
CA HIS A 121 11.60 -2.27 -14.68
C HIS A 121 11.07 -2.83 -13.37
N ASP A 122 11.73 -2.53 -12.24
CA ASP A 122 11.33 -3.01 -10.92
C ASP A 122 11.04 -1.81 -10.01
N HIS A 123 9.75 -1.51 -9.82
CA HIS A 123 9.27 -0.44 -8.94
C HIS A 123 9.42 -0.83 -7.46
N SER A 124 10.62 -1.22 -7.06
CA SER A 124 10.99 -1.61 -5.70
C SER A 124 12.28 -0.92 -5.24
N ALA A 125 12.58 -1.05 -3.95
CA ALA A 125 13.85 -0.60 -3.38
C ALA A 125 15.07 -1.25 -4.06
N ARG A 126 14.96 -2.53 -4.45
CA ARG A 126 16.02 -3.26 -5.16
C ARG A 126 16.17 -2.75 -6.58
N GLY A 127 15.08 -2.59 -7.30
CA GLY A 127 15.10 -2.03 -8.66
C GLY A 127 15.67 -0.61 -8.68
N MET A 128 15.31 0.23 -7.71
CA MET A 128 15.91 1.55 -7.55
C MET A 128 17.43 1.45 -7.43
N LEU A 129 17.96 0.60 -6.55
CA LEU A 129 19.41 0.44 -6.38
C LEU A 129 20.10 -0.17 -7.60
N ALA A 130 19.45 -1.08 -8.31
CA ALA A 130 20.00 -1.71 -9.51
C ALA A 130 20.15 -0.70 -10.65
N GLU A 131 19.11 0.12 -10.88
CA GLU A 131 19.13 1.14 -11.95
C GLU A 131 19.91 2.40 -11.53
N TRP A 132 20.02 2.69 -10.23
CA TRP A 132 20.75 3.85 -9.72
C TRP A 132 22.22 3.88 -10.10
N GLU A 133 22.83 2.71 -10.29
CA GLU A 133 24.22 2.59 -10.73
C GLU A 133 24.46 3.21 -12.10
N GLN A 134 23.46 3.23 -12.96
CA GLN A 134 23.51 3.85 -14.29
C GLN A 134 23.58 5.38 -14.23
N LEU A 135 23.15 5.97 -13.12
CA LEU A 135 23.19 7.43 -12.90
C LEU A 135 24.54 7.89 -12.30
N ARG A 136 25.43 6.96 -12.01
CA ARG A 136 26.73 7.26 -11.41
C ARG A 136 27.70 7.88 -12.40
N ALA A 137 27.67 9.17 -12.43
CA ALA A 137 28.79 9.94 -12.98
C ALA A 137 29.27 11.00 -11.94
N GLY A 138 29.08 10.76 -10.63
CA GLY A 138 29.31 11.80 -9.65
C GLY A 138 29.89 11.30 -8.32
N GLU A 139 30.30 12.25 -7.49
CA GLU A 139 30.78 12.04 -6.12
C GLU A 139 29.67 11.56 -5.19
N PRO A 140 30.02 10.95 -4.03
CA PRO A 140 29.05 10.58 -3.00
C PRO A 140 28.17 11.78 -2.63
N ALA A 141 26.85 11.56 -2.64
CA ALA A 141 25.86 12.60 -2.42
C ALA A 141 25.16 12.46 -1.07
N SER A 142 24.64 13.59 -0.56
CA SER A 142 23.76 13.59 0.61
C SER A 142 22.31 13.29 0.21
N VAL A 143 21.69 12.32 0.88
CA VAL A 143 20.34 11.83 0.56
C VAL A 143 19.43 12.02 1.75
N LEU A 144 18.33 12.73 1.59
CA LEU A 144 17.23 12.70 2.55
C LEU A 144 16.28 11.54 2.19
N MET A 145 16.06 10.65 3.14
CA MET A 145 15.16 9.49 3.01
C MET A 145 14.09 9.48 4.11
N PRO A 146 13.02 10.29 3.98
CA PRO A 146 11.89 10.16 4.88
C PRO A 146 11.12 8.87 4.53
N GLN A 147 10.77 8.06 5.53
CA GLN A 147 10.17 6.74 5.29
C GLN A 147 9.19 6.32 6.39
N ALA A 148 8.52 5.18 6.19
CA ALA A 148 7.73 4.53 7.23
C ALA A 148 8.62 4.00 8.37
N ASP A 149 8.05 3.86 9.56
CA ASP A 149 8.70 3.20 10.70
C ASP A 149 9.05 1.73 10.43
N ILE A 150 8.25 1.06 9.58
CA ILE A 150 8.43 -0.36 9.18
C ILE A 150 9.20 -0.52 7.86
N ALA A 151 9.83 0.54 7.35
CA ALA A 151 10.56 0.46 6.08
C ALA A 151 11.76 -0.48 6.19
N SER A 152 12.00 -1.26 5.12
CA SER A 152 13.17 -2.14 5.06
C SER A 152 14.48 -1.36 5.00
N ALA A 153 15.55 -1.97 5.48
CA ALA A 153 16.89 -1.38 5.43
C ALA A 153 17.52 -1.36 4.03
N THR A 154 16.88 -1.94 3.02
CA THR A 154 17.45 -2.17 1.68
C THR A 154 18.05 -0.91 1.06
N LEU A 155 17.32 0.22 1.04
CA LEU A 155 17.85 1.47 0.47
C LEU A 155 18.93 2.06 1.33
N ARG A 156 18.73 2.10 2.65
CA ARG A 156 19.75 2.58 3.60
C ARG A 156 21.09 1.88 3.39
N ASP A 157 21.06 0.55 3.42
CA ASP A 157 22.26 -0.27 3.31
C ASP A 157 22.86 -0.18 1.89
N GLY A 158 22.01 -0.09 0.88
CA GLY A 158 22.42 0.10 -0.50
C GLY A 158 23.11 1.43 -0.77
N PHE A 159 22.65 2.53 -0.18
CA PHE A 159 23.32 3.84 -0.29
C PHE A 159 24.61 3.87 0.51
N ALA A 160 24.62 3.32 1.75
CA ALA A 160 25.82 3.23 2.57
C ALA A 160 26.94 2.41 1.87
N ALA A 161 26.59 1.28 1.25
CA ALA A 161 27.54 0.47 0.49
C ALA A 161 28.15 1.21 -0.73
N ARG A 162 27.54 2.31 -1.16
CA ARG A 162 27.99 3.17 -2.26
C ARG A 162 28.67 4.46 -1.80
N GLY A 163 28.87 4.60 -0.50
CA GLY A 163 29.48 5.80 0.09
C GLY A 163 28.60 7.03 0.13
N TRP A 164 27.28 6.87 -0.07
CA TRP A 164 26.32 7.96 0.00
C TRP A 164 25.85 8.23 1.43
N ALA A 165 25.75 9.48 1.82
CA ALA A 165 25.32 9.88 3.16
C ALA A 165 23.79 9.94 3.23
N ALA A 166 23.15 8.82 3.60
CA ALA A 166 21.69 8.73 3.74
C ALA A 166 21.24 9.25 5.12
N HIS A 167 20.53 10.38 5.13
CA HIS A 167 19.82 10.89 6.29
C HIS A 167 18.41 10.32 6.33
N ILE A 168 18.18 9.38 7.26
CA ILE A 168 16.92 8.66 7.38
C ILE A 168 16.09 9.30 8.49
N VAL A 169 14.82 9.56 8.22
CA VAL A 169 13.87 10.04 9.21
C VAL A 169 12.53 9.32 9.08
N ILE A 170 11.91 8.99 10.20
CA ILE A 170 10.55 8.44 10.21
C ILE A 170 9.58 9.55 9.88
N ALA A 171 8.95 9.46 8.72
CA ALA A 171 7.95 10.41 8.26
C ALA A 171 6.54 10.04 8.72
N TYR A 172 6.25 8.75 8.80
CA TYR A 172 4.96 8.24 9.24
C TYR A 172 5.09 6.85 9.86
N ARG A 173 4.07 6.47 10.61
CA ARG A 173 3.93 5.15 11.21
C ARG A 173 2.78 4.40 10.55
N THR A 174 2.97 3.09 10.40
CA THR A 174 1.89 2.17 10.01
C THR A 174 1.35 1.54 11.28
N VAL A 175 0.08 1.79 11.57
CA VAL A 175 -0.58 1.34 12.81
C VAL A 175 -1.78 0.47 12.49
N PRO A 176 -2.23 -0.39 13.42
CA PRO A 176 -3.52 -1.05 13.28
C PRO A 176 -4.67 -0.02 13.18
N ALA A 177 -5.61 -0.25 12.27
CA ALA A 177 -6.80 0.58 12.17
C ALA A 177 -7.84 0.20 13.26
N PRO A 178 -8.62 1.19 13.76
CA PRO A 178 -8.50 2.62 13.50
C PRO A 178 -7.30 3.24 14.22
N GLY A 179 -6.60 4.14 13.52
CA GLY A 179 -5.50 4.91 14.10
C GLY A 179 -5.98 6.09 14.94
N ASN A 180 -5.02 6.83 15.51
CA ASN A 180 -5.32 8.05 16.26
C ASN A 180 -5.72 9.19 15.30
N PRO A 181 -6.96 9.71 15.37
CA PRO A 181 -7.43 10.74 14.44
C PRO A 181 -6.64 12.05 14.51
N HIS A 182 -6.01 12.35 15.65
CA HIS A 182 -5.18 13.56 15.81
C HIS A 182 -3.81 13.46 15.12
N LEU A 183 -3.36 12.24 14.80
CA LEU A 183 -2.11 11.97 14.12
C LEU A 183 -2.31 11.50 12.68
N ALA A 184 -3.56 11.41 12.23
CA ALA A 184 -3.91 10.85 10.92
C ALA A 184 -3.23 11.63 9.78
N LEU A 185 -2.57 10.92 8.88
CA LEU A 185 -1.96 11.50 7.67
C LEU A 185 -2.98 11.94 6.63
N GLN A 186 -4.17 11.40 6.69
CA GLN A 186 -5.27 11.70 5.79
C GLN A 186 -6.45 12.16 6.61
N THR A 187 -7.06 13.25 6.20
CA THR A 187 -8.39 13.57 6.71
C THR A 187 -9.33 12.43 6.32
N PRO A 188 -10.08 11.86 7.27
CA PRO A 188 -11.07 10.86 6.92
C PRO A 188 -11.99 11.42 5.83
N VAL A 189 -11.95 10.83 4.65
CA VAL A 189 -12.93 11.12 3.61
C VAL A 189 -14.19 10.35 4.00
N ALA A 190 -15.35 10.97 3.84
CA ALA A 190 -16.61 10.25 4.02
C ALA A 190 -16.55 8.95 3.22
N ALA A 191 -16.92 7.85 3.86
CA ALA A 191 -16.93 6.58 3.19
C ALA A 191 -17.81 6.69 1.92
N PRO A 192 -17.33 6.16 0.78
CA PRO A 192 -18.15 6.19 -0.44
C PRO A 192 -19.44 5.42 -0.20
N ASP A 193 -20.52 5.87 -0.83
CA ASP A 193 -21.76 5.10 -0.88
C ASP A 193 -21.47 3.74 -1.53
N LEU A 194 -21.67 2.67 -0.78
CA LEU A 194 -21.46 1.32 -1.28
C LEU A 194 -22.72 0.80 -1.96
N PRO A 195 -22.58 0.03 -3.05
CA PRO A 195 -23.71 -0.65 -3.69
C PRO A 195 -24.48 -1.55 -2.72
N ALA A 196 -25.76 -1.78 -3.01
CA ALA A 196 -26.63 -2.62 -2.18
C ALA A 196 -26.00 -4.01 -1.92
N GLY A 197 -26.00 -4.41 -0.65
CA GLY A 197 -25.38 -5.66 -0.18
C GLY A 197 -23.90 -5.57 0.16
N SER A 198 -23.19 -4.51 -0.26
CA SER A 198 -21.82 -4.23 0.17
C SER A 198 -21.84 -3.32 1.41
N TYR A 199 -20.84 -3.48 2.29
CA TYR A 199 -20.79 -2.76 3.57
C TYR A 199 -19.36 -2.52 4.05
N LEU A 200 -19.22 -1.55 4.96
CA LEU A 200 -17.99 -1.36 5.71
C LEU A 200 -17.99 -2.32 6.90
N LEU A 201 -16.84 -2.91 7.15
CA LEU A 201 -16.61 -3.81 8.27
C LEU A 201 -15.47 -3.25 9.13
N GLU A 202 -15.80 -2.94 10.38
CA GLU A 202 -14.78 -2.52 11.34
C GLU A 202 -13.84 -3.69 11.68
N PRO A 203 -12.54 -3.45 11.83
CA PRO A 203 -11.56 -4.51 12.07
C PRO A 203 -11.85 -5.41 13.27
N GLU A 204 -12.42 -4.87 14.34
CA GLU A 204 -12.81 -5.62 15.54
C GLU A 204 -13.96 -6.60 15.30
N HIS A 205 -14.80 -6.32 14.31
CA HIS A 205 -15.92 -7.19 13.95
C HIS A 205 -15.54 -8.29 12.95
N LEU A 206 -14.32 -8.26 12.39
CA LEU A 206 -13.87 -9.25 11.42
C LEU A 206 -13.97 -10.70 11.90
N PRO A 207 -13.56 -11.06 13.14
CA PRO A 207 -13.71 -12.44 13.61
C PRO A 207 -15.15 -12.93 13.61
N GLY A 208 -16.09 -12.11 14.11
CA GLY A 208 -17.51 -12.44 14.15
C GLY A 208 -18.20 -12.46 12.78
N ALA A 209 -17.67 -11.71 11.80
CA ALA A 209 -18.20 -11.65 10.45
C ALA A 209 -17.63 -12.75 9.54
N SER A 210 -16.50 -13.38 9.90
CA SER A 210 -15.72 -14.28 9.04
C SER A 210 -16.51 -15.46 8.51
N GLY A 211 -17.48 -15.98 9.27
CA GLY A 211 -18.34 -17.09 8.86
C GLY A 211 -19.33 -16.76 7.73
N ARG A 212 -19.52 -15.45 7.40
CA ARG A 212 -20.42 -14.98 6.34
C ARG A 212 -19.68 -14.46 5.11
N LEU A 213 -18.35 -14.54 5.12
CA LEU A 213 -17.49 -14.13 4.00
C LEU A 213 -17.14 -15.37 3.17
N ASP A 214 -17.16 -15.22 1.86
CA ASP A 214 -16.83 -16.32 0.92
C ASP A 214 -15.38 -16.25 0.45
N ALA A 215 -14.80 -15.05 0.38
CA ALA A 215 -13.41 -14.85 -0.05
C ALA A 215 -12.74 -13.70 0.68
N VAL A 216 -11.39 -13.72 0.70
CA VAL A 216 -10.54 -12.59 1.09
C VAL A 216 -9.57 -12.27 -0.04
N PHE A 217 -9.49 -11.00 -0.43
CA PHE A 217 -8.57 -10.54 -1.48
C PHE A 217 -7.33 -9.89 -0.85
N PHE A 218 -6.19 -10.55 -1.04
CA PHE A 218 -4.89 -10.08 -0.56
C PHE A 218 -4.14 -9.35 -1.66
N THR A 219 -3.89 -8.05 -1.46
CA THR A 219 -3.23 -7.18 -2.44
C THR A 219 -1.74 -6.99 -2.18
N SER A 220 -1.19 -7.60 -1.12
CA SER A 220 0.24 -7.60 -0.80
C SER A 220 0.57 -8.63 0.29
N PRO A 221 1.85 -9.02 0.47
CA PRO A 221 2.28 -9.85 1.59
C PRO A 221 1.92 -9.28 2.97
N SER A 222 1.99 -7.96 3.13
CA SER A 222 1.65 -7.30 4.41
C SER A 222 0.17 -7.37 4.74
N THR A 223 -0.73 -7.41 3.75
CA THR A 223 -2.16 -7.61 4.01
C THR A 223 -2.45 -8.99 4.57
N VAL A 224 -1.68 -10.02 4.18
CA VAL A 224 -1.76 -11.36 4.78
C VAL A 224 -1.42 -11.30 6.27
N ASP A 225 -0.30 -10.65 6.62
CA ASP A 225 0.13 -10.56 8.02
C ASP A 225 -0.87 -9.78 8.88
N ASN A 226 -1.37 -8.66 8.39
CA ASN A 226 -2.34 -7.84 9.09
C ASN A 226 -3.70 -8.56 9.25
N PHE A 227 -4.12 -9.32 8.26
CA PHE A 227 -5.33 -10.14 8.35
C PHE A 227 -5.16 -11.23 9.41
N LEU A 228 -4.06 -11.97 9.40
CA LEU A 228 -3.80 -13.05 10.34
C LEU A 228 -3.56 -12.53 11.77
N ALA A 229 -3.11 -11.30 11.94
CA ALA A 229 -3.05 -10.67 13.26
C ALA A 229 -4.44 -10.45 13.87
N ARG A 230 -5.49 -10.29 13.05
CA ARG A 230 -6.89 -10.10 13.47
C ARG A 230 -7.68 -11.42 13.47
N LEU A 231 -7.38 -12.33 12.56
CA LEU A 231 -8.02 -13.62 12.39
C LEU A 231 -6.96 -14.71 12.19
N PRO A 232 -6.30 -15.20 13.29
CA PRO A 232 -5.20 -16.16 13.21
C PRO A 232 -5.58 -17.50 12.59
N ALA A 233 -6.84 -17.92 12.72
CA ALA A 233 -7.39 -19.15 12.16
C ALA A 233 -8.60 -18.83 11.27
N PRO A 234 -8.39 -18.47 9.99
CA PRO A 234 -9.49 -18.20 9.09
C PRO A 234 -10.32 -19.48 8.85
N PRO A 235 -11.66 -19.36 8.69
CA PRO A 235 -12.51 -20.50 8.41
C PRO A 235 -12.08 -21.22 7.14
N ALA A 236 -12.16 -22.55 7.14
CA ALA A 236 -11.70 -23.40 6.02
C ALA A 236 -12.47 -23.17 4.70
N HIS A 237 -13.71 -22.67 4.77
CA HIS A 237 -14.51 -22.35 3.58
C HIS A 237 -14.11 -21.02 2.92
N LEU A 238 -13.33 -20.18 3.62
CA LEU A 238 -12.96 -18.84 3.15
C LEU A 238 -11.89 -18.93 2.07
N ALA A 239 -12.24 -18.60 0.84
CA ALA A 239 -11.30 -18.61 -0.27
C ALA A 239 -10.25 -17.48 -0.12
N LEU A 240 -8.99 -17.85 0.01
CA LEU A 240 -7.87 -16.91 0.12
C LEU A 240 -7.32 -16.60 -1.28
N VAL A 241 -7.54 -15.40 -1.80
CA VAL A 241 -7.19 -15.02 -3.17
C VAL A 241 -6.03 -14.05 -3.15
N ALA A 242 -4.90 -14.43 -3.76
CA ALA A 242 -3.70 -13.62 -3.83
C ALA A 242 -3.63 -12.82 -5.14
N ILE A 243 -3.18 -11.57 -5.06
CA ILE A 243 -2.99 -10.70 -6.24
C ILE A 243 -1.83 -11.12 -7.14
N GLY A 244 -0.93 -11.96 -6.63
CA GLY A 244 0.25 -12.42 -7.36
C GLY A 244 1.14 -13.33 -6.50
N ASP A 245 2.22 -13.83 -7.09
CA ASP A 245 3.07 -14.87 -6.52
C ASP A 245 3.70 -14.53 -5.17
N SER A 246 4.15 -13.30 -4.97
CA SER A 246 4.74 -12.87 -3.69
C SER A 246 3.74 -12.93 -2.54
N THR A 247 2.47 -12.62 -2.81
CA THR A 247 1.38 -12.68 -1.84
C THR A 247 0.96 -14.13 -1.58
N ALA A 248 0.89 -14.96 -2.64
CA ALA A 248 0.64 -16.39 -2.53
C ALA A 248 1.74 -17.10 -1.72
N ALA A 249 3.01 -16.77 -1.98
CA ALA A 249 4.15 -17.27 -1.22
C ALA A 249 4.05 -16.88 0.28
N ARG A 250 3.55 -15.67 0.58
CA ARG A 250 3.35 -15.25 1.97
C ARG A 250 2.25 -16.04 2.66
N LEU A 251 1.14 -16.33 2.00
CA LEU A 251 0.09 -17.23 2.54
C LEU A 251 0.68 -18.60 2.88
N ARG A 252 1.41 -19.23 1.94
CA ARG A 252 2.05 -20.53 2.18
C ARG A 252 3.07 -20.49 3.31
N ALA A 253 3.85 -19.44 3.43
CA ALA A 253 4.80 -19.25 4.54
C ALA A 253 4.08 -19.11 5.91
N ARG A 254 2.79 -18.82 5.90
CA ARG A 254 1.92 -18.80 7.09
C ARG A 254 1.11 -20.09 7.27
N GLY A 255 1.39 -21.14 6.48
CA GLY A 255 0.69 -22.42 6.54
C GLY A 255 -0.70 -22.41 5.90
N LEU A 256 -0.98 -21.43 5.05
CA LEU A 256 -2.27 -21.29 4.36
C LEU A 256 -2.08 -21.46 2.86
N GLU A 257 -2.92 -22.29 2.24
CA GLU A 257 -2.89 -22.46 0.77
C GLU A 257 -3.84 -21.42 0.13
N PRO A 258 -3.37 -20.62 -0.84
CA PRO A 258 -4.26 -19.75 -1.59
C PRO A 258 -5.22 -20.59 -2.45
N ALA A 259 -6.51 -20.25 -2.40
CA ALA A 259 -7.52 -20.86 -3.28
C ALA A 259 -7.27 -20.47 -4.75
N ALA A 260 -6.73 -19.27 -4.98
CA ALA A 260 -6.33 -18.82 -6.30
C ALA A 260 -5.28 -17.70 -6.23
N THR A 261 -4.51 -17.57 -7.31
CA THR A 261 -3.58 -16.44 -7.53
C THR A 261 -3.96 -15.75 -8.83
N ALA A 262 -4.10 -14.42 -8.79
CA ALA A 262 -4.47 -13.65 -9.97
C ALA A 262 -3.33 -13.68 -11.01
N LEU A 263 -3.70 -13.85 -12.27
CA LEU A 263 -2.76 -13.81 -13.39
C LEU A 263 -2.24 -12.38 -13.65
N PHE A 264 -3.11 -11.39 -13.42
CA PHE A 264 -2.77 -9.97 -13.53
C PHE A 264 -3.06 -9.26 -12.20
N PRO A 265 -2.19 -8.35 -11.72
CA PRO A 265 -2.35 -7.69 -10.43
C PRO A 265 -3.36 -6.53 -10.51
N THR A 266 -4.59 -6.84 -10.90
CA THR A 266 -5.70 -5.91 -11.09
C THR A 266 -6.94 -6.38 -10.32
N PRO A 267 -7.94 -5.48 -10.08
CA PRO A 267 -9.23 -5.86 -9.52
C PRO A 267 -9.90 -7.01 -10.29
N ASP A 268 -9.95 -6.92 -11.61
CA ASP A 268 -10.51 -7.97 -12.46
C ASP A 268 -9.71 -9.28 -12.36
N GLY A 269 -8.39 -9.19 -12.26
CA GLY A 269 -7.52 -10.37 -12.07
C GLY A 269 -7.87 -11.15 -10.80
N LEU A 270 -8.06 -10.46 -9.68
CA LEU A 270 -8.48 -11.07 -8.41
C LEU A 270 -9.87 -11.72 -8.52
N ILE A 271 -10.84 -11.00 -9.11
CA ILE A 271 -12.20 -11.50 -9.26
C ILE A 271 -12.25 -12.71 -10.19
N ASN A 272 -11.51 -12.68 -11.31
CA ASN A 272 -11.41 -13.79 -12.25
C ASN A 272 -10.78 -15.03 -11.60
N ALA A 273 -9.72 -14.83 -10.82
CA ALA A 273 -9.06 -15.92 -10.09
C ALA A 273 -10.03 -16.59 -9.10
N TRP A 274 -10.78 -15.79 -8.34
CA TRP A 274 -11.82 -16.31 -7.44
C TRP A 274 -12.92 -17.06 -8.20
N GLU A 275 -13.44 -16.48 -9.28
CA GLU A 275 -14.46 -17.12 -10.10
C GLU A 275 -14.00 -18.45 -10.68
N GLN A 276 -12.76 -18.54 -11.13
CA GLN A 276 -12.17 -19.78 -11.64
C GLN A 276 -12.02 -20.85 -10.56
N SER A 277 -11.59 -20.48 -9.34
CA SER A 277 -11.50 -21.45 -8.23
C SER A 277 -12.87 -22.05 -7.89
N LEU A 278 -13.93 -21.22 -7.85
CA LEU A 278 -15.28 -21.71 -7.59
C LEU A 278 -15.81 -22.64 -8.69
N ARG A 279 -15.44 -22.40 -9.94
CA ARG A 279 -15.82 -23.28 -11.07
C ARG A 279 -15.08 -24.63 -11.02
N ALA A 280 -13.83 -24.62 -10.59
CA ALA A 280 -13.04 -25.84 -10.42
C ALA A 280 -13.62 -26.73 -9.29
N ASP A 281 -14.08 -26.13 -8.20
CA ASP A 281 -14.73 -26.85 -7.11
C ASP A 281 -16.07 -27.48 -7.52
N LEU A 282 -16.79 -26.85 -8.46
CA LEU A 282 -18.06 -27.37 -9.00
C LEU A 282 -17.85 -28.51 -10.04
N HIS A 283 -16.68 -28.56 -10.67
CA HIS A 283 -16.33 -29.52 -11.71
C HIS A 283 -14.91 -30.05 -11.48
N PRO A 284 -14.67 -30.86 -10.43
CA PRO A 284 -13.36 -31.43 -10.19
C PRO A 284 -12.91 -32.27 -11.41
N PRO A 285 -11.62 -32.19 -11.80
CA PRO A 285 -11.09 -33.01 -12.87
C PRO A 285 -11.31 -34.49 -12.54
N ARG A 286 -11.82 -35.27 -13.52
CA ARG A 286 -12.05 -36.71 -13.41
C ARG A 286 -10.73 -37.48 -13.34
#